data_1118e62d4380ca21ef27ff7291491b19
#
_entry.id   1118e62d4380ca21ef27ff7291491b19
#
_cell.length_a   1.000
_cell.length_b   1.000
_cell.length_c   1.000
_cell.angle_alpha   90.00
_cell.angle_beta   90.00
_cell.angle_gamma   90.00
#
_symmetry.space_group_name_H-M   'P 1'
#
loop_
_entity.id
_entity.type
_entity.pdbx_description
1 polymer ?
#
loop_
_entity_poly.entity_id
_entity_poly.type
_entity_poly.pdbx_seq_one_letter_code
_entity_poly.pdbx_strand_id
1 'polypeptide(L)'
;IRSSIGNRGLGWDLLPPGSPSWEVEEKDNKTGEIRTMVYAGYKQSPKKWEKGTEAERIKWYAGKQYDDDTANAKKVLAELDTYYPGATEYEVAGFFWWQGCKDRNNPAYFNRYEKHLGFLIDALRKDFNAPNAKFVAASLGEDEKGVNNGGGKILEAIMNIADASKHPQYKGAVAGVYTHPLTIPAGGSCGHYGGSAKTYMNVGIGM
;
A
#
# COMPACT_ATOMS: atom_id res chain seq x y z
N ILE A 1 -1.42 15.05 8.00
CA ILE A 1 -1.97 13.93 8.78
C ILE A 1 -1.14 12.69 8.48
N ARG A 2 -0.77 11.94 9.52
CA ARG A 2 -0.05 10.67 9.40
C ARG A 2 -0.92 9.55 9.94
N SER A 3 -1.09 8.48 9.17
CA SER A 3 -1.61 7.20 9.63
C SER A 3 -0.55 6.11 9.45
N SER A 4 -0.27 5.36 10.50
CA SER A 4 0.80 4.37 10.51
C SER A 4 0.53 3.30 11.56
N ILE A 5 0.14 2.12 11.10
CA ILE A 5 -0.06 0.95 11.95
C ILE A 5 0.81 -0.19 11.42
N GLY A 6 1.59 -0.81 12.30
CA GLY A 6 2.49 -1.90 11.93
C GLY A 6 1.74 -3.15 11.45
N ASN A 7 2.44 -3.97 10.65
CA ASN A 7 1.95 -5.28 10.17
C ASN A 7 0.67 -5.22 9.30
N ARG A 8 0.47 -4.13 8.55
CA ARG A 8 -0.64 -3.94 7.62
C ARG A 8 -0.18 -4.09 6.18
N GLY A 9 -0.96 -4.78 5.36
CA GLY A 9 -0.71 -5.03 3.95
C GLY A 9 -1.68 -4.31 3.04
N LEU A 10 -1.19 -3.85 1.88
CA LEU A 10 -2.03 -3.25 0.84
C LEU A 10 -3.01 -4.28 0.25
N GLY A 11 -2.58 -5.54 0.13
CA GLY A 11 -3.40 -6.62 -0.42
C GLY A 11 -4.56 -7.07 0.48
N TRP A 12 -4.63 -6.62 1.73
CA TRP A 12 -5.69 -7.00 2.67
C TRP A 12 -6.16 -5.83 3.53
N ASP A 13 -5.33 -5.40 4.50
CA ASP A 13 -5.76 -4.44 5.52
C ASP A 13 -6.08 -3.06 4.94
N LEU A 14 -5.28 -2.63 3.98
CA LEU A 14 -5.34 -1.33 3.32
C LEU A 14 -5.92 -1.41 1.90
N LEU A 15 -6.57 -2.55 1.56
CA LEU A 15 -7.11 -2.75 0.22
C LEU A 15 -8.16 -1.66 -0.11
N PRO A 16 -7.92 -0.84 -1.14
CA PRO A 16 -8.76 0.34 -1.37
C PRO A 16 -10.09 -0.01 -2.06
N PRO A 17 -11.09 0.88 -2.01
CA PRO A 17 -12.30 0.79 -2.82
C PRO A 17 -12.00 0.55 -4.30
N GLY A 18 -12.86 -0.23 -4.96
CA GLY A 18 -12.68 -0.60 -6.37
C GLY A 18 -11.82 -1.85 -6.58
N SER A 19 -11.19 -2.40 -5.53
CA SER A 19 -10.42 -3.64 -5.62
C SER A 19 -11.35 -4.85 -5.67
N PRO A 20 -11.43 -5.59 -6.80
CA PRO A 20 -12.21 -6.82 -6.88
C PRO A 20 -11.52 -7.97 -6.18
N SER A 21 -12.27 -9.03 -5.85
CA SER A 21 -11.67 -10.33 -5.51
C SER A 21 -10.90 -10.91 -6.70
N TRP A 22 -9.98 -11.83 -6.41
CA TRP A 22 -9.20 -12.50 -7.47
C TRP A 22 -8.86 -13.93 -7.08
N GLU A 23 -8.64 -14.75 -8.08
CA GLU A 23 -8.31 -16.16 -7.94
C GLU A 23 -6.81 -16.39 -8.05
N VAL A 24 -6.31 -17.33 -7.26
CA VAL A 24 -4.91 -17.80 -7.26
C VAL A 24 -4.90 -19.30 -7.08
N GLU A 25 -4.15 -20.00 -7.91
CA GLU A 25 -3.83 -21.41 -7.67
C GLU A 25 -2.76 -21.51 -6.58
N GLU A 26 -3.08 -22.24 -5.52
CA GLU A 26 -2.16 -22.50 -4.42
C GLU A 26 -1.92 -24.01 -4.28
N LYS A 27 -0.66 -24.37 -4.12
CA LYS A 27 -0.28 -25.75 -3.84
C LYS A 27 -0.23 -25.96 -2.33
N ASP A 28 -0.97 -26.95 -1.83
CA ASP A 28 -0.84 -27.41 -0.47
C ASP A 28 0.53 -28.08 -0.29
N ASN A 29 1.33 -27.54 0.62
CA ASN A 29 2.69 -28.03 0.84
C ASN A 29 2.76 -29.42 1.47
N LYS A 30 1.67 -29.92 2.07
CA LYS A 30 1.61 -31.23 2.72
C LYS A 30 1.11 -32.31 1.77
N THR A 31 0.03 -32.01 1.02
CA THR A 31 -0.61 -32.97 0.12
C THR A 31 -0.13 -32.87 -1.31
N GLY A 32 0.44 -31.74 -1.72
CA GLY A 32 0.80 -31.43 -3.09
C GLY A 32 -0.39 -31.05 -3.98
N GLU A 33 -1.60 -31.04 -3.44
CA GLU A 33 -2.83 -30.70 -4.15
C GLU A 33 -2.86 -29.23 -4.55
N ILE A 34 -3.31 -28.96 -5.78
CA ILE A 34 -3.51 -27.59 -6.27
C ILE A 34 -4.98 -27.21 -6.05
N ARG A 35 -5.21 -26.10 -5.35
CA ARG A 35 -6.53 -25.54 -5.09
C ARG A 35 -6.63 -24.13 -5.61
N THR A 36 -7.79 -23.78 -6.14
CA THR A 36 -8.10 -22.39 -6.52
C THR A 36 -8.63 -21.66 -5.29
N MET A 37 -7.86 -20.69 -4.81
CA MET A 37 -8.25 -19.82 -3.71
C MET A 37 -8.78 -18.50 -4.24
N VAL A 38 -9.88 -18.02 -3.67
CA VAL A 38 -10.40 -16.68 -3.92
C VAL A 38 -9.89 -15.75 -2.82
N TYR A 39 -9.18 -14.72 -3.19
CA TYR A 39 -8.72 -13.67 -2.30
C TYR A 39 -9.77 -12.55 -2.24
N ALA A 40 -10.01 -12.04 -1.05
CA ALA A 40 -11.05 -11.06 -0.78
C ALA A 40 -10.82 -9.72 -1.51
N GLY A 41 -11.82 -9.26 -2.24
CA GLY A 41 -11.90 -7.87 -2.70
C GLY A 41 -12.35 -6.92 -1.58
N TYR A 42 -12.34 -5.63 -1.86
CA TYR A 42 -12.73 -4.60 -0.87
C TYR A 42 -14.07 -4.90 -0.20
N LYS A 43 -14.09 -4.79 1.12
CA LYS A 43 -15.24 -5.14 2.02
C LYS A 43 -15.62 -6.60 2.09
N GLN A 44 -14.88 -7.49 1.47
CA GLN A 44 -15.13 -8.93 1.63
C GLN A 44 -14.34 -9.52 2.81
N SER A 45 -14.78 -10.69 3.29
CA SER A 45 -14.21 -11.45 4.41
C SER A 45 -14.57 -12.92 4.22
N PRO A 46 -13.73 -13.87 4.63
CA PRO A 46 -12.41 -13.72 5.24
C PRO A 46 -11.33 -13.33 4.22
N LYS A 47 -10.07 -13.37 4.62
CA LYS A 47 -8.92 -12.98 3.78
C LYS A 47 -8.84 -13.74 2.46
N LYS A 48 -9.12 -15.05 2.49
CA LYS A 48 -9.25 -15.94 1.34
C LYS A 48 -10.11 -17.15 1.69
N TRP A 49 -10.67 -17.80 0.67
CA TRP A 49 -11.42 -19.04 0.79
C TRP A 49 -11.20 -19.90 -0.46
N GLU A 50 -11.50 -21.20 -0.37
CA GLU A 50 -11.43 -22.10 -1.52
C GLU A 50 -12.62 -21.82 -2.46
N LYS A 51 -12.36 -21.76 -3.77
CA LYS A 51 -13.39 -21.51 -4.78
C LYS A 51 -14.48 -22.59 -4.72
N GLY A 52 -15.74 -22.16 -4.71
CA GLY A 52 -16.89 -23.05 -4.60
C GLY A 52 -17.30 -23.38 -3.15
N THR A 53 -16.56 -22.91 -2.15
CA THR A 53 -16.97 -23.04 -0.75
C THR A 53 -17.61 -21.77 -0.22
N GLU A 54 -18.43 -21.89 0.83
CA GLU A 54 -18.96 -20.74 1.55
C GLU A 54 -17.86 -20.15 2.46
N ALA A 55 -17.70 -18.83 2.41
CA ALA A 55 -16.69 -18.13 3.18
C ALA A 55 -17.22 -17.79 4.58
N GLU A 56 -16.59 -18.33 5.63
CA GLU A 56 -16.89 -17.92 7.01
C GLU A 56 -16.38 -16.49 7.25
N ARG A 57 -17.32 -15.57 7.48
CA ARG A 57 -16.98 -14.17 7.75
C ARG A 57 -16.31 -14.00 9.11
N ILE A 58 -15.29 -13.18 9.16
CA ILE A 58 -14.64 -12.75 10.40
C ILE A 58 -14.95 -11.27 10.67
N LYS A 59 -14.66 -10.78 11.88
CA LYS A 59 -14.88 -9.35 12.25
C LYS A 59 -14.06 -8.37 11.40
N TRP A 60 -12.95 -8.81 10.83
CA TRP A 60 -12.10 -8.00 9.95
C TRP A 60 -12.48 -8.24 8.49
N TYR A 61 -12.39 -7.22 7.65
CA TYR A 61 -12.64 -7.30 6.21
C TYR A 61 -11.51 -6.62 5.41
N ALA A 62 -11.43 -6.95 4.13
CA ALA A 62 -10.47 -6.35 3.21
C ALA A 62 -10.72 -4.83 3.09
N GLY A 63 -9.70 -4.03 3.42
CA GLY A 63 -9.80 -2.58 3.41
C GLY A 63 -10.26 -1.92 4.70
N LYS A 64 -10.47 -2.71 5.78
CA LYS A 64 -10.91 -2.11 7.05
C LYS A 64 -9.95 -1.02 7.56
N GLN A 65 -8.65 -1.24 7.47
CA GLN A 65 -7.67 -0.24 7.89
C GLN A 65 -7.71 1.00 6.98
N TYR A 66 -7.93 0.83 5.68
CA TYR A 66 -8.14 1.94 4.76
C TYR A 66 -9.35 2.80 5.18
N ASP A 67 -10.48 2.15 5.49
CA ASP A 67 -11.69 2.84 5.94
C ASP A 67 -11.47 3.59 7.25
N ASP A 68 -10.83 2.93 8.23
CA ASP A 68 -10.55 3.54 9.54
C ASP A 68 -9.61 4.76 9.41
N ASP A 69 -8.54 4.63 8.61
CA ASP A 69 -7.54 5.69 8.44
C ASP A 69 -8.12 6.89 7.69
N THR A 70 -8.88 6.65 6.62
CA THR A 70 -9.52 7.73 5.86
C THR A 70 -10.62 8.43 6.67
N ALA A 71 -11.41 7.68 7.45
CA ALA A 71 -12.39 8.25 8.37
C ALA A 71 -11.74 9.14 9.43
N ASN A 72 -10.66 8.67 10.05
CA ASN A 72 -9.90 9.43 11.04
C ASN A 72 -9.28 10.70 10.43
N ALA A 73 -8.71 10.61 9.23
CA ALA A 73 -8.17 11.77 8.54
C ALA A 73 -9.25 12.82 8.23
N LYS A 74 -10.41 12.37 7.72
CA LYS A 74 -11.56 13.26 7.45
C LYS A 74 -12.08 13.93 8.73
N LYS A 75 -12.09 13.20 9.87
CA LYS A 75 -12.46 13.78 11.16
C LYS A 75 -11.51 14.91 11.56
N VAL A 76 -10.20 14.70 11.46
CA VAL A 76 -9.19 15.74 11.77
C VAL A 76 -9.38 16.96 10.86
N LEU A 77 -9.66 16.75 9.57
CA LEU A 77 -9.90 17.85 8.63
C LEU A 77 -11.21 18.62 8.91
N ALA A 78 -12.24 17.93 9.39
CA ALA A 78 -13.49 18.55 9.79
C ALA A 78 -13.37 19.37 11.10
N GLU A 79 -12.39 19.03 11.95
CA GLU A 79 -12.10 19.70 13.21
C GLU A 79 -10.82 20.57 13.11
N LEU A 80 -10.55 21.14 11.94
CA LEU A 80 -9.28 21.80 11.61
C LEU A 80 -8.91 22.91 12.61
N ASP A 81 -9.86 23.74 12.99
CA ASP A 81 -9.65 24.85 13.94
C ASP A 81 -9.21 24.37 15.33
N THR A 82 -9.62 23.16 15.73
CA THR A 82 -9.19 22.54 16.99
C THR A 82 -7.68 22.24 17.00
N TYR A 83 -7.12 21.83 15.86
CA TYR A 83 -5.71 21.46 15.73
C TYR A 83 -4.83 22.63 15.26
N TYR A 84 -5.41 23.55 14.52
CA TYR A 84 -4.78 24.73 13.93
C TYR A 84 -5.69 25.94 14.14
N PRO A 85 -5.65 26.59 15.33
CA PRO A 85 -6.54 27.68 15.67
C PRO A 85 -6.54 28.79 14.62
N GLY A 86 -7.74 29.17 14.15
CA GLY A 86 -7.94 30.15 13.10
C GLY A 86 -7.88 29.59 11.68
N ALA A 87 -7.60 28.30 11.48
CA ALA A 87 -7.65 27.68 10.15
C ALA A 87 -9.10 27.41 9.73
N THR A 88 -9.52 27.96 8.60
CA THR A 88 -10.89 27.84 8.05
C THR A 88 -10.96 26.95 6.81
N GLU A 89 -9.80 26.67 6.19
CA GLU A 89 -9.71 25.88 4.96
C GLU A 89 -8.41 25.08 4.90
N TYR A 90 -8.35 24.09 4.02
CA TYR A 90 -7.16 23.28 3.76
C TYR A 90 -7.08 22.89 2.29
N GLU A 91 -5.88 22.53 1.87
CA GLU A 91 -5.62 21.89 0.58
C GLU A 91 -4.96 20.53 0.80
N VAL A 92 -5.38 19.50 0.05
CA VAL A 92 -4.71 18.21 -0.01
C VAL A 92 -3.72 18.23 -1.17
N ALA A 93 -2.48 18.62 -0.89
CA ALA A 93 -1.43 18.76 -1.90
C ALA A 93 -0.94 17.41 -2.43
N GLY A 94 -0.93 16.37 -1.57
CA GLY A 94 -0.47 15.06 -1.98
C GLY A 94 -0.52 13.99 -0.90
N PHE A 95 -0.14 12.79 -1.30
CA PHE A 95 -0.08 11.60 -0.46
C PHE A 95 1.32 10.99 -0.52
N PHE A 96 1.82 10.56 0.63
CA PHE A 96 3.08 9.84 0.77
C PHE A 96 2.80 8.39 1.18
N TRP A 97 3.37 7.45 0.45
CA TRP A 97 3.19 6.02 0.68
C TRP A 97 4.52 5.32 0.87
N TRP A 98 4.72 4.71 2.03
CA TRP A 98 5.90 3.91 2.33
C TRP A 98 5.48 2.63 3.05
N GLN A 99 5.18 1.60 2.27
CA GLN A 99 4.67 0.32 2.75
C GLN A 99 5.06 -0.80 1.78
N GLY A 100 5.06 -2.06 2.22
CA GLY A 100 5.32 -3.24 1.36
C GLY A 100 5.76 -4.47 2.15
N CYS A 101 6.33 -4.28 3.34
CA CYS A 101 6.93 -5.35 4.14
C CYS A 101 5.96 -6.52 4.42
N LYS A 102 4.67 -6.26 4.63
CA LYS A 102 3.69 -7.32 4.86
C LYS A 102 3.34 -8.07 3.58
N ASP A 103 3.21 -7.36 2.47
CA ASP A 103 2.79 -7.94 1.19
C ASP A 103 3.89 -8.78 0.54
N ARG A 104 5.17 -8.47 0.76
CA ARG A 104 6.32 -9.17 0.15
C ARG A 104 6.40 -10.67 0.49
N ASN A 105 5.71 -11.10 1.54
CA ASN A 105 5.74 -12.50 1.99
C ASN A 105 4.60 -13.35 1.40
N ASN A 106 3.74 -12.77 0.54
CA ASN A 106 2.63 -13.49 -0.06
C ASN A 106 2.57 -13.24 -1.59
N PRO A 107 2.80 -14.28 -2.42
CA PRO A 107 2.75 -14.17 -3.87
C PRO A 107 1.44 -13.59 -4.41
N ALA A 108 0.31 -13.92 -3.80
CA ALA A 108 -0.99 -13.39 -4.20
C ALA A 108 -1.09 -11.87 -4.01
N TYR A 109 -0.32 -11.30 -3.07
CA TYR A 109 -0.32 -9.86 -2.80
C TYR A 109 0.76 -9.13 -3.60
N PHE A 110 2.02 -9.59 -3.59
CA PHE A 110 3.07 -8.86 -4.28
C PHE A 110 2.90 -8.86 -5.81
N ASN A 111 2.32 -9.92 -6.40
CA ASN A 111 2.03 -9.97 -7.85
C ASN A 111 0.88 -9.04 -8.27
N ARG A 112 0.10 -8.53 -7.32
CA ARG A 112 -0.99 -7.57 -7.58
C ARG A 112 -0.74 -6.19 -6.98
N TYR A 113 0.42 -5.99 -6.37
CA TYR A 113 0.74 -4.76 -5.65
C TYR A 113 0.60 -3.51 -6.52
N GLU A 114 1.12 -3.54 -7.75
CA GLU A 114 0.99 -2.43 -8.72
C GLU A 114 -0.47 -2.06 -8.99
N LYS A 115 -1.32 -3.06 -9.22
CA LYS A 115 -2.76 -2.86 -9.45
C LYS A 115 -3.46 -2.29 -8.23
N HIS A 116 -3.17 -2.82 -7.03
CA HIS A 116 -3.74 -2.30 -5.78
C HIS A 116 -3.25 -0.89 -5.47
N LEU A 117 -2.01 -0.57 -5.82
CA LEU A 117 -1.46 0.78 -5.67
C LEU A 117 -2.17 1.78 -6.58
N GLY A 118 -2.50 1.39 -7.80
CA GLY A 118 -3.34 2.19 -8.70
C GLY A 118 -4.72 2.48 -8.10
N PHE A 119 -5.41 1.45 -7.61
CA PHE A 119 -6.69 1.64 -6.91
C PHE A 119 -6.55 2.55 -5.68
N LEU A 120 -5.44 2.45 -4.93
CA LEU A 120 -5.20 3.30 -3.77
C LEU A 120 -5.07 4.79 -4.16
N ILE A 121 -4.31 5.08 -5.21
CA ILE A 121 -4.13 6.44 -5.73
C ILE A 121 -5.48 7.05 -6.10
N ASP A 122 -6.27 6.30 -6.88
CA ASP A 122 -7.56 6.78 -7.36
C ASP A 122 -8.58 6.93 -6.22
N ALA A 123 -8.60 5.99 -5.27
CA ALA A 123 -9.48 6.03 -4.11
C ALA A 123 -9.15 7.21 -3.19
N LEU A 124 -7.88 7.45 -2.87
CA LEU A 124 -7.47 8.58 -2.03
C LEU A 124 -7.82 9.92 -2.68
N ARG A 125 -7.56 10.08 -3.99
CA ARG A 125 -7.94 11.29 -4.72
C ARG A 125 -9.45 11.55 -4.68
N LYS A 126 -10.24 10.49 -4.85
CA LYS A 126 -11.71 10.56 -4.78
C LYS A 126 -12.18 10.88 -3.36
N ASP A 127 -11.68 10.16 -2.36
CA ASP A 127 -12.14 10.26 -0.98
C ASP A 127 -11.84 11.61 -0.33
N PHE A 128 -10.76 12.26 -0.75
CA PHE A 128 -10.37 13.59 -0.29
C PHE A 128 -10.72 14.73 -1.27
N ASN A 129 -11.49 14.43 -2.34
CA ASN A 129 -11.84 15.39 -3.38
C ASN A 129 -10.62 16.16 -3.92
N ALA A 130 -9.53 15.44 -4.16
CA ALA A 130 -8.23 15.98 -4.55
C ALA A 130 -7.70 15.33 -5.83
N PRO A 131 -8.38 15.51 -7.00
CA PRO A 131 -8.06 14.79 -8.23
C PRO A 131 -6.64 15.05 -8.74
N ASN A 132 -6.06 16.20 -8.41
CA ASN A 132 -4.73 16.61 -8.83
C ASN A 132 -3.65 16.39 -7.75
N ALA A 133 -4.01 15.85 -6.59
CA ALA A 133 -3.06 15.60 -5.50
C ALA A 133 -1.91 14.70 -5.99
N LYS A 134 -0.70 15.09 -5.66
CA LYS A 134 0.49 14.30 -5.99
C LYS A 134 0.51 13.03 -5.15
N PHE A 135 1.12 11.98 -5.67
CA PHE A 135 1.34 10.74 -4.94
C PHE A 135 2.80 10.31 -5.06
N VAL A 136 3.43 10.06 -3.94
CA VAL A 136 4.81 9.60 -3.90
C VAL A 136 4.86 8.26 -3.17
N ALA A 137 5.37 7.22 -3.85
CA ALA A 137 5.59 5.91 -3.26
C ALA A 137 7.08 5.65 -3.09
N ALA A 138 7.49 5.27 -1.88
CA ALA A 138 8.84 4.85 -1.58
C ALA A 138 8.94 3.32 -1.50
N SER A 139 9.99 2.73 -2.10
CA SER A 139 10.31 1.32 -1.91
C SER A 139 10.77 1.06 -0.48
N LEU A 140 10.80 -0.22 -0.08
CA LEU A 140 11.48 -0.58 1.16
C LEU A 140 13.01 -0.52 0.96
N GLY A 141 13.73 -0.07 1.99
CA GLY A 141 15.17 0.14 1.89
C GLY A 141 16.00 -1.13 1.74
N GLU A 142 15.46 -2.27 2.16
CA GLU A 142 16.07 -3.59 1.97
C GLU A 142 15.87 -4.18 0.57
N ASP A 143 14.95 -3.63 -0.21
CA ASP A 143 14.66 -4.12 -1.56
C ASP A 143 15.64 -3.57 -2.58
N GLU A 144 16.27 -4.46 -3.35
CA GLU A 144 17.29 -4.11 -4.33
C GLU A 144 16.79 -4.36 -5.75
N LYS A 145 17.20 -3.49 -6.69
CA LYS A 145 16.84 -3.61 -8.11
C LYS A 145 17.41 -4.89 -8.70
N GLY A 146 16.59 -5.60 -9.48
CA GLY A 146 16.98 -6.83 -10.16
C GLY A 146 16.86 -8.09 -9.31
N VAL A 147 16.49 -7.99 -8.04
CA VAL A 147 16.28 -9.15 -7.18
C VAL A 147 14.88 -9.72 -7.42
N ASN A 148 14.82 -11.00 -7.80
CA ASN A 148 13.56 -11.71 -8.08
C ASN A 148 13.01 -12.38 -6.81
N ASN A 149 12.45 -11.58 -5.91
CA ASN A 149 11.71 -12.03 -4.73
C ASN A 149 10.51 -11.11 -4.50
N GLY A 150 9.74 -11.34 -3.43
CA GLY A 150 8.55 -10.51 -3.15
C GLY A 150 8.87 -9.03 -2.91
N GLY A 151 10.02 -8.71 -2.31
CA GLY A 151 10.48 -7.33 -2.14
C GLY A 151 10.83 -6.68 -3.47
N GLY A 152 11.61 -7.38 -4.31
CA GLY A 152 11.94 -6.92 -5.66
C GLY A 152 10.70 -6.70 -6.53
N LYS A 153 9.66 -7.55 -6.39
CA LYS A 153 8.37 -7.37 -7.08
C LYS A 153 7.62 -6.12 -6.61
N ILE A 154 7.65 -5.83 -5.31
CA ILE A 154 7.04 -4.60 -4.78
C ILE A 154 7.81 -3.36 -5.24
N LEU A 155 9.14 -3.41 -5.21
CA LEU A 155 9.98 -2.34 -5.75
C LEU A 155 9.66 -2.10 -7.23
N GLU A 156 9.59 -3.15 -8.04
CA GLU A 156 9.21 -3.07 -9.46
C GLU A 156 7.84 -2.42 -9.63
N ALA A 157 6.85 -2.84 -8.86
CA ALA A 157 5.49 -2.27 -8.88
C ALA A 157 5.46 -0.77 -8.55
N ILE A 158 6.24 -0.33 -7.55
CA ILE A 158 6.36 1.08 -7.17
C ILE A 158 7.03 1.90 -8.29
N MET A 159 8.05 1.37 -8.92
CA MET A 159 8.72 2.08 -10.02
C MET A 159 7.84 2.10 -11.28
N ASN A 160 7.11 1.00 -11.55
CA ASN A 160 6.20 0.90 -12.70
C ASN A 160 5.03 1.88 -12.62
N ILE A 161 4.37 2.01 -11.44
CA ILE A 161 3.23 2.92 -11.29
C ILE A 161 3.61 4.39 -11.55
N ALA A 162 4.87 4.74 -11.34
CA ALA A 162 5.42 6.07 -11.59
C ALA A 162 5.91 6.26 -13.04
N ASP A 163 6.01 5.19 -13.82
CA ASP A 163 6.45 5.22 -15.21
C ASP A 163 5.30 5.64 -16.14
N ALA A 164 5.41 6.83 -16.70
CA ALA A 164 4.42 7.38 -17.61
C ALA A 164 4.22 6.58 -18.91
N SER A 165 5.18 5.72 -19.28
CA SER A 165 5.01 4.82 -20.43
C SER A 165 4.09 3.65 -20.14
N LYS A 166 4.03 3.21 -18.88
CA LYS A 166 3.15 2.14 -18.39
C LYS A 166 1.81 2.68 -17.86
N HIS A 167 1.86 3.83 -17.18
CA HIS A 167 0.72 4.48 -16.55
C HIS A 167 0.58 5.94 -16.97
N PRO A 168 0.22 6.22 -18.25
CA PRO A 168 0.15 7.59 -18.77
C PRO A 168 -0.84 8.49 -18.01
N GLN A 169 -1.87 7.91 -17.37
CA GLN A 169 -2.84 8.62 -16.54
C GLN A 169 -2.22 9.24 -15.29
N TYR A 170 -1.05 8.79 -14.86
CA TYR A 170 -0.34 9.29 -13.67
C TYR A 170 0.84 10.20 -14.00
N LYS A 171 1.06 10.52 -15.30
CA LYS A 171 2.18 11.34 -15.76
C LYS A 171 2.26 12.66 -15.02
N GLY A 172 3.42 12.93 -14.41
CA GLY A 172 3.70 14.17 -13.67
C GLY A 172 2.93 14.33 -12.34
N ALA A 173 2.16 13.31 -11.95
CA ALA A 173 1.36 13.34 -10.72
C ALA A 173 1.71 12.21 -9.74
N VAL A 174 2.41 11.16 -10.20
CA VAL A 174 2.88 10.05 -9.37
C VAL A 174 4.39 9.90 -9.52
N ALA A 175 5.10 9.70 -8.41
CA ALA A 175 6.53 9.45 -8.36
C ALA A 175 6.86 8.21 -7.54
N GLY A 176 7.91 7.50 -7.95
CA GLY A 176 8.49 6.37 -7.22
C GLY A 176 9.88 6.72 -6.71
N VAL A 177 10.16 6.44 -5.44
CA VAL A 177 11.47 6.67 -4.82
C VAL A 177 12.13 5.35 -4.49
N TYR A 178 13.29 5.11 -5.08
CA TYR A 178 14.14 3.98 -4.74
C TYR A 178 14.95 4.31 -3.48
N THR A 179 14.61 3.68 -2.36
CA THR A 179 15.15 4.06 -1.04
C THR A 179 16.34 3.25 -0.57
N HIS A 180 16.69 2.14 -1.25
CA HIS A 180 17.83 1.30 -0.87
C HIS A 180 19.13 2.10 -0.60
N PRO A 181 19.56 3.02 -1.47
CA PRO A 181 20.78 3.80 -1.23
C PRO A 181 20.62 4.88 -0.16
N LEU A 182 19.40 5.16 0.29
CA LEU A 182 19.10 6.17 1.31
C LEU A 182 19.18 5.61 2.73
N THR A 183 19.22 4.28 2.89
CA THR A 183 19.29 3.61 4.18
C THR A 183 20.68 3.58 4.76
N ILE A 184 20.80 3.54 6.09
CA ILE A 184 22.08 3.51 6.79
C ILE A 184 22.05 2.39 7.85
N PRO A 185 22.88 1.34 7.72
CA PRO A 185 23.67 1.05 6.52
C PRO A 185 22.79 0.80 5.30
N ALA A 186 23.35 0.94 4.09
CA ALA A 186 22.61 0.67 2.85
C ALA A 186 22.05 -0.76 2.87
N GLY A 187 20.80 -0.93 2.39
CA GLY A 187 20.12 -2.22 2.43
C GLY A 187 19.65 -2.65 3.81
N GLY A 188 19.50 -1.73 4.76
CA GLY A 188 19.00 -2.02 6.10
C GLY A 188 17.67 -2.80 6.08
N SER A 189 17.44 -3.62 7.10
CA SER A 189 16.34 -4.58 7.15
C SER A 189 14.97 -3.95 7.37
N CYS A 190 13.91 -4.67 7.00
CA CYS A 190 12.50 -4.40 7.33
C CYS A 190 12.24 -4.30 8.86
N GLY A 191 13.21 -4.63 9.69
CA GLY A 191 13.24 -4.43 11.14
C GLY A 191 13.42 -2.97 11.56
N HIS A 192 12.75 -2.04 10.88
CA HIS A 192 12.76 -0.60 11.20
C HIS A 192 14.16 0.04 11.13
N TYR A 193 15.04 -0.46 10.23
CA TYR A 193 16.37 0.09 9.95
C TYR A 193 17.24 0.31 11.21
N GLY A 194 17.08 -0.57 12.21
CA GLY A 194 17.77 -0.46 13.51
C GLY A 194 17.43 0.81 14.28
N GLY A 195 16.29 1.45 13.99
CA GLY A 195 15.90 2.72 14.60
C GLY A 195 16.67 3.94 14.07
N SER A 196 17.37 3.80 12.92
CA SER A 196 18.16 4.88 12.33
C SER A 196 17.31 6.08 11.92
N ALA A 197 17.24 7.11 12.75
CA ALA A 197 16.57 8.37 12.42
C ALA A 197 17.05 8.96 11.10
N LYS A 198 18.35 8.81 10.80
CA LYS A 198 18.95 9.32 9.56
C LYS A 198 18.37 8.62 8.32
N THR A 199 18.09 7.30 8.38
CA THR A 199 17.39 6.59 7.30
C THR A 199 16.00 7.20 7.06
N TYR A 200 15.21 7.39 8.12
CA TYR A 200 13.87 7.97 7.99
C TYR A 200 13.90 9.39 7.41
N MET A 201 14.86 10.22 7.86
CA MET A 201 15.06 11.57 7.33
C MET A 201 15.44 11.54 5.84
N ASN A 202 16.41 10.68 5.45
CA ASN A 202 16.85 10.57 4.07
C ASN A 202 15.70 10.14 3.14
N VAL A 203 14.88 9.16 3.58
CA VAL A 203 13.72 8.71 2.81
C VAL A 203 12.69 9.83 2.68
N GLY A 204 12.38 10.53 3.79
CA GLY A 204 11.44 11.65 3.76
C GLY A 204 11.90 12.81 2.86
N ILE A 205 13.20 13.09 2.81
CA ILE A 205 13.77 14.10 1.88
C ILE A 205 13.71 13.62 0.43
N GLY A 206 13.86 12.31 0.20
CA GLY A 206 13.79 11.72 -1.13
C GLY A 206 12.37 11.66 -1.71
N MET A 207 11.35 11.72 -0.85
CA MET A 207 9.93 11.75 -1.22
C MET A 207 9.43 13.17 -1.46
#